data_3a380714f65ad0f647824c947d8e3614
#
_entry.id   3a380714f65ad0f647824c947d8e3614
#
_cell.length_a   1.000
_cell.length_b   1.000
_cell.length_c   1.000
_cell.angle_alpha   90.00
_cell.angle_beta   90.00
_cell.angle_gamma   90.00
#
_symmetry.space_group_name_H-M   'P 1'
#
loop_
_entity.id
_entity.type
_entity.pdbx_description
1 polymer ?
#
loop_
_entity_poly.entity_id
_entity_poly.type
_entity_poly.pdbx_seq_one_letter_code
_entity_poly.pdbx_strand_id
1 'polypeptide(L)'
;GSDLLAAARALCGDSPGIACILGTGSNSCLYDGKGIVKSISPLGFVLGDEGSGAVLGKLLVGDVLKNQLPAALQEAFWAESGLTPAIIMEKVYKGPFPNRFLASLSPFLLRHMEEPAIRDLVSNSFRAFFARNVMQYDYWEHPVYLTGSIAWYYQDILKDVAREFELRLGTIVQSPVQGLIHYHCVL
;
A
#
# COMPACT_ATOMS: atom_id res chain seq x y z
N GLY A 1 20.24 -2.26 -9.34
CA GLY A 1 19.53 -1.14 -8.71
C GLY A 1 18.40 -1.70 -7.86
N SER A 2 18.02 -1.02 -6.78
CA SER A 2 16.87 -1.46 -5.98
C SER A 2 15.57 -1.08 -6.69
N ASP A 3 14.50 -1.85 -6.49
CA ASP A 3 13.16 -1.56 -7.03
C ASP A 3 12.68 -0.15 -6.61
N LEU A 4 13.10 0.30 -5.42
CA LEU A 4 12.77 1.62 -4.90
C LEU A 4 13.42 2.77 -5.70
N LEU A 5 14.69 2.63 -6.10
CA LEU A 5 15.36 3.62 -6.94
C LEU A 5 14.74 3.65 -8.35
N ALA A 6 14.40 2.49 -8.88
CA ALA A 6 13.70 2.41 -10.16
C ALA A 6 12.35 3.12 -10.10
N ALA A 7 11.57 2.88 -9.04
CA ALA A 7 10.30 3.56 -8.82
C ALA A 7 10.48 5.09 -8.68
N ALA A 8 11.49 5.54 -7.91
CA ALA A 8 11.76 6.96 -7.72
C ALA A 8 12.08 7.66 -9.06
N ARG A 9 12.95 7.08 -9.89
CA ARG A 9 13.26 7.60 -11.23
C ARG A 9 12.05 7.64 -12.14
N ALA A 10 11.23 6.58 -12.11
CA ALA A 10 10.02 6.51 -12.93
C ALA A 10 8.96 7.55 -12.56
N LEU A 11 8.86 7.87 -11.27
CA LEU A 11 7.83 8.75 -10.72
C LEU A 11 8.26 10.22 -10.68
N CYS A 12 9.51 10.48 -10.34
CA CYS A 12 10.01 11.83 -10.11
C CYS A 12 10.84 12.37 -11.30
N GLY A 13 11.34 11.49 -12.19
CA GLY A 13 12.26 11.91 -13.26
C GLY A 13 13.56 12.50 -12.67
N ASP A 14 13.93 13.71 -13.10
CA ASP A 14 15.10 14.43 -12.61
C ASP A 14 14.76 15.44 -11.50
N SER A 15 13.52 15.42 -11.00
CA SER A 15 13.05 16.34 -9.95
C SER A 15 13.06 15.69 -8.57
N PRO A 16 13.33 16.46 -7.50
CA PRO A 16 13.16 15.95 -6.14
C PRO A 16 11.72 15.58 -5.82
N GLY A 17 11.53 14.52 -5.01
CA GLY A 17 10.20 14.07 -4.60
C GLY A 17 10.25 12.90 -3.62
N ILE A 18 9.12 12.60 -3.03
CA ILE A 18 8.93 11.41 -2.18
C ILE A 18 8.28 10.33 -3.03
N ALA A 19 9.00 9.24 -3.27
CA ALA A 19 8.50 8.11 -4.05
C ALA A 19 8.05 6.97 -3.12
N CYS A 20 6.83 6.49 -3.32
CA CYS A 20 6.20 5.45 -2.52
C CYS A 20 5.75 4.28 -3.39
N ILE A 21 5.95 3.06 -2.90
CA ILE A 21 5.44 1.83 -3.48
C ILE A 21 4.40 1.25 -2.54
N LEU A 22 3.18 1.00 -3.03
CA LEU A 22 2.13 0.27 -2.31
C LEU A 22 1.65 -0.91 -3.19
N GLY A 23 2.20 -2.07 -2.89
CA GLY A 23 1.89 -3.35 -3.55
C GLY A 23 1.64 -4.44 -2.53
N THR A 24 2.23 -5.63 -2.71
CA THR A 24 2.20 -6.70 -1.68
C THR A 24 2.82 -6.23 -0.38
N GLY A 25 3.97 -5.56 -0.42
CA GLY A 25 4.56 -4.78 0.67
C GLY A 25 4.45 -3.29 0.41
N SER A 26 5.04 -2.45 1.27
CA SER A 26 5.17 -1.01 1.05
C SER A 26 6.61 -0.55 1.18
N ASN A 27 6.96 0.56 0.54
CA ASN A 27 8.27 1.17 0.67
C ASN A 27 8.20 2.66 0.32
N SER A 28 9.16 3.46 0.80
CA SER A 28 9.22 4.88 0.49
C SER A 28 10.65 5.43 0.55
N CYS A 29 10.89 6.51 -0.17
CA CYS A 29 12.15 7.26 -0.09
C CYS A 29 11.97 8.73 -0.45
N LEU A 30 12.87 9.56 0.05
CA LEU A 30 13.16 10.89 -0.47
C LEU A 30 14.21 10.75 -1.57
N TYR A 31 13.90 11.28 -2.72
CA TYR A 31 14.72 11.27 -3.92
C TYR A 31 15.07 12.72 -4.32
N ASP A 32 16.32 13.00 -4.66
CA ASP A 32 16.84 14.35 -4.97
C ASP A 32 16.91 14.69 -6.47
N GLY A 33 16.36 13.81 -7.33
CA GLY A 33 16.50 13.91 -8.78
C GLY A 33 17.65 13.08 -9.35
N LYS A 34 18.53 12.53 -8.52
CA LYS A 34 19.69 11.72 -8.92
C LYS A 34 19.76 10.39 -8.18
N GLY A 35 19.50 10.41 -6.88
CA GLY A 35 19.58 9.26 -6.01
C GLY A 35 18.66 9.32 -4.81
N ILE A 36 18.61 8.22 -4.07
CA ILE A 36 17.86 8.16 -2.80
C ILE A 36 18.71 8.86 -1.72
N VAL A 37 18.16 9.92 -1.12
CA VAL A 37 18.77 10.67 -0.03
C VAL A 37 18.45 10.06 1.32
N LYS A 38 17.19 9.63 1.50
CA LYS A 38 16.69 9.04 2.75
C LYS A 38 15.63 7.98 2.42
N SER A 39 15.64 6.89 3.17
CA SER A 39 14.57 5.90 3.11
C SER A 39 14.20 5.46 4.52
N ILE A 40 12.91 5.18 4.73
CA ILE A 40 12.40 4.61 5.95
C ILE A 40 12.27 3.11 5.73
N SER A 41 12.82 2.31 6.66
CA SER A 41 12.77 0.84 6.53
C SER A 41 11.32 0.35 6.57
N PRO A 42 10.88 -0.45 5.58
CA PRO A 42 9.51 -0.97 5.54
C PRO A 42 9.22 -2.02 6.60
N LEU A 43 10.25 -2.68 7.13
CA LEU A 43 10.23 -3.69 8.22
C LEU A 43 9.45 -4.98 7.90
N GLY A 44 8.84 -5.10 6.71
CA GLY A 44 7.99 -6.23 6.32
C GLY A 44 6.61 -6.24 7.00
N PHE A 45 5.71 -7.10 6.55
CA PHE A 45 4.30 -7.11 6.93
C PHE A 45 4.01 -7.47 8.39
N VAL A 46 4.99 -7.99 9.11
CA VAL A 46 4.85 -8.32 10.54
C VAL A 46 5.02 -7.06 11.39
N LEU A 47 6.06 -6.27 11.14
CA LEU A 47 6.44 -5.11 11.95
C LEU A 47 6.12 -3.76 11.29
N GLY A 48 5.86 -3.75 9.99
CA GLY A 48 5.65 -2.55 9.18
C GLY A 48 4.79 -2.84 7.96
N ASP A 49 5.25 -2.41 6.77
CA ASP A 49 4.55 -2.48 5.49
C ASP A 49 3.15 -1.84 5.53
N GLU A 50 2.95 -0.81 6.35
CA GLU A 50 1.67 -0.11 6.46
C GLU A 50 1.15 0.29 5.08
N GLY A 51 -0.14 0.23 4.86
CA GLY A 51 -0.78 0.56 3.58
C GLY A 51 -0.58 -0.47 2.48
N SER A 52 0.17 -1.56 2.71
CA SER A 52 0.36 -2.63 1.73
C SER A 52 -0.81 -3.61 1.67
N GLY A 53 -0.88 -4.37 0.58
CA GLY A 53 -1.85 -5.44 0.43
C GLY A 53 -1.75 -6.52 1.51
N ALA A 54 -0.53 -6.86 1.94
CA ALA A 54 -0.31 -7.83 3.00
C ALA A 54 -0.86 -7.34 4.35
N VAL A 55 -0.65 -6.07 4.69
CA VAL A 55 -1.19 -5.48 5.92
C VAL A 55 -2.70 -5.34 5.84
N LEU A 56 -3.25 -4.89 4.71
CA LEU A 56 -4.70 -4.83 4.50
C LEU A 56 -5.34 -6.20 4.67
N GLY A 57 -4.79 -7.25 4.06
CA GLY A 57 -5.27 -8.61 4.23
C GLY A 57 -5.11 -9.15 5.65
N LYS A 58 -4.02 -8.80 6.34
CA LYS A 58 -3.80 -9.16 7.76
C LYS A 58 -4.88 -8.55 8.65
N LEU A 59 -5.20 -7.28 8.46
CA LEU A 59 -6.26 -6.60 9.22
C LEU A 59 -7.62 -7.23 8.94
N LEU A 60 -7.94 -7.46 7.65
CA LEU A 60 -9.18 -8.10 7.25
C LEU A 60 -9.37 -9.47 7.91
N VAL A 61 -8.40 -10.37 7.80
CA VAL A 61 -8.55 -11.71 8.40
C VAL A 61 -8.58 -11.68 9.92
N GLY A 62 -7.88 -10.71 10.54
CA GLY A 62 -7.96 -10.48 11.98
C GLY A 62 -9.39 -10.13 12.42
N ASP A 63 -10.02 -9.19 11.72
CA ASP A 63 -11.38 -8.74 12.01
C ASP A 63 -12.41 -9.83 11.71
N VAL A 64 -12.27 -10.55 10.59
CA VAL A 64 -13.14 -11.69 10.25
C VAL A 64 -13.05 -12.78 11.32
N LEU A 65 -11.85 -13.22 11.69
CA LEU A 65 -11.66 -14.33 12.64
C LEU A 65 -12.09 -13.98 14.08
N LYS A 66 -12.14 -12.67 14.39
CA LYS A 66 -12.56 -12.17 15.71
C LYS A 66 -14.00 -11.62 15.71
N ASN A 67 -14.75 -11.82 14.64
CA ASN A 67 -16.15 -11.36 14.50
C ASN A 67 -16.31 -9.84 14.75
N GLN A 68 -15.37 -9.04 14.22
CA GLN A 68 -15.39 -7.57 14.36
C GLN A 68 -16.12 -6.88 13.21
N LEU A 69 -16.40 -7.60 12.11
CA LEU A 69 -17.15 -7.08 10.96
C LEU A 69 -18.66 -7.31 11.14
N PRO A 70 -19.52 -6.48 10.50
CA PRO A 70 -20.95 -6.75 10.41
C PRO A 70 -21.22 -8.16 9.87
N ALA A 71 -22.26 -8.84 10.40
CA ALA A 71 -22.57 -10.24 10.08
C ALA A 71 -22.69 -10.50 8.57
N ALA A 72 -23.41 -9.62 7.84
CA ALA A 72 -23.58 -9.76 6.39
C ALA A 72 -22.24 -9.70 5.64
N LEU A 73 -21.33 -8.83 6.06
CA LEU A 73 -20.01 -8.68 5.46
C LEU A 73 -19.11 -9.90 5.76
N GLN A 74 -19.25 -10.45 6.95
CA GLN A 74 -18.55 -11.67 7.35
C GLN A 74 -19.03 -12.89 6.57
N GLU A 75 -20.34 -13.04 6.37
CA GLU A 75 -20.91 -14.07 5.51
C GLU A 75 -20.45 -13.93 4.06
N ALA A 76 -20.41 -12.69 3.53
CA ALA A 76 -19.89 -12.41 2.20
C ALA A 76 -18.41 -12.82 2.07
N PHE A 77 -17.59 -12.54 3.08
CA PHE A 77 -16.18 -12.95 3.05
C PHE A 77 -16.00 -14.46 2.93
N TRP A 78 -16.72 -15.24 3.74
CA TRP A 78 -16.64 -16.69 3.68
C TRP A 78 -17.16 -17.24 2.34
N ALA A 79 -18.26 -16.71 1.84
CA ALA A 79 -18.86 -17.12 0.58
C ALA A 79 -17.96 -16.81 -0.63
N GLU A 80 -17.39 -15.62 -0.69
CA GLU A 80 -16.54 -15.18 -1.82
C GLU A 80 -15.15 -15.78 -1.79
N SER A 81 -14.54 -15.92 -0.62
CA SER A 81 -13.18 -16.43 -0.51
C SER A 81 -13.09 -17.97 -0.58
N GLY A 82 -14.16 -18.68 -0.20
CA GLY A 82 -14.14 -20.13 -0.04
C GLY A 82 -13.15 -20.62 1.05
N LEU A 83 -12.68 -19.72 1.90
CA LEU A 83 -11.71 -20.01 2.95
C LEU A 83 -12.43 -20.54 4.21
N THR A 84 -11.65 -21.18 5.08
CA THR A 84 -12.04 -21.53 6.43
C THR A 84 -11.01 -20.98 7.42
N PRO A 85 -11.35 -20.80 8.71
CA PRO A 85 -10.37 -20.38 9.71
C PRO A 85 -9.11 -21.27 9.72
N ALA A 86 -9.26 -22.58 9.56
CA ALA A 86 -8.15 -23.54 9.54
C ALA A 86 -7.20 -23.29 8.34
N ILE A 87 -7.77 -23.06 7.14
CA ILE A 87 -7.00 -22.77 5.93
C ILE A 87 -6.24 -21.44 6.07
N ILE A 88 -6.89 -20.41 6.63
CA ILE A 88 -6.22 -19.11 6.87
C ILE A 88 -5.03 -19.28 7.81
N MET A 89 -5.23 -19.96 8.95
CA MET A 89 -4.16 -20.21 9.92
C MET A 89 -3.00 -21.01 9.32
N GLU A 90 -3.32 -22.03 8.51
CA GLU A 90 -2.30 -22.80 7.80
C GLU A 90 -1.49 -21.92 6.83
N LYS A 91 -2.16 -21.15 5.97
CA LYS A 91 -1.51 -20.29 4.97
C LYS A 91 -0.66 -19.18 5.60
N VAL A 92 -1.12 -18.60 6.72
CA VAL A 92 -0.41 -17.52 7.40
C VAL A 92 0.80 -18.02 8.18
N TYR A 93 0.66 -19.14 8.91
CA TYR A 93 1.70 -19.59 9.84
C TYR A 93 2.58 -20.74 9.33
N LYS A 94 2.14 -21.47 8.30
CA LYS A 94 2.86 -22.62 7.75
C LYS A 94 3.11 -22.50 6.24
N GLY A 95 2.41 -21.61 5.57
CA GLY A 95 2.54 -21.42 4.12
C GLY A 95 3.86 -20.74 3.72
N PRO A 96 4.34 -20.95 2.48
CA PRO A 96 5.64 -20.43 2.03
C PRO A 96 5.67 -18.92 1.79
N PHE A 97 4.55 -18.27 1.51
CA PHE A 97 4.48 -16.83 1.20
C PHE A 97 3.25 -16.19 1.84
N PRO A 98 3.22 -16.07 3.19
CA PRO A 98 2.05 -15.55 3.90
C PRO A 98 1.69 -14.12 3.50
N ASN A 99 2.68 -13.28 3.19
CA ASN A 99 2.46 -11.92 2.70
C ASN A 99 1.70 -11.88 1.37
N ARG A 100 2.01 -12.77 0.42
CA ARG A 100 1.30 -12.86 -0.85
C ARG A 100 -0.12 -13.38 -0.66
N PHE A 101 -0.30 -14.38 0.19
CA PHE A 101 -1.62 -14.87 0.56
C PHE A 101 -2.49 -13.75 1.16
N LEU A 102 -1.97 -13.02 2.14
CA LEU A 102 -2.69 -11.91 2.75
C LEU A 102 -3.02 -10.82 1.71
N ALA A 103 -2.05 -10.43 0.89
CA ALA A 103 -2.28 -9.44 -0.15
C ALA A 103 -3.34 -9.87 -1.18
N SER A 104 -3.48 -11.17 -1.45
CA SER A 104 -4.49 -11.70 -2.38
C SER A 104 -5.93 -11.50 -1.90
N LEU A 105 -6.13 -11.15 -0.63
CA LEU A 105 -7.45 -10.87 -0.05
C LEU A 105 -7.86 -9.39 -0.21
N SER A 106 -6.94 -8.51 -0.58
CA SER A 106 -7.25 -7.08 -0.76
C SER A 106 -8.36 -6.80 -1.78
N PRO A 107 -8.58 -7.56 -2.88
CA PRO A 107 -9.70 -7.32 -3.77
C PRO A 107 -11.09 -7.45 -3.11
N PHE A 108 -11.22 -8.21 -2.03
CA PHE A 108 -12.46 -8.24 -1.24
C PHE A 108 -12.74 -6.86 -0.62
N LEU A 109 -11.75 -6.24 0.00
CA LEU A 109 -11.88 -4.89 0.56
C LEU A 109 -12.31 -3.88 -0.51
N LEU A 110 -11.72 -3.96 -1.71
CA LEU A 110 -12.06 -3.04 -2.80
C LEU A 110 -13.53 -3.19 -3.26
N ARG A 111 -14.03 -4.42 -3.35
CA ARG A 111 -15.43 -4.67 -3.74
C ARG A 111 -16.45 -4.20 -2.70
N HIS A 112 -16.05 -4.17 -1.44
CA HIS A 112 -16.91 -3.80 -0.30
C HIS A 112 -16.55 -2.42 0.28
N MET A 113 -15.95 -1.53 -0.52
CA MET A 113 -15.48 -0.21 -0.07
C MET A 113 -16.60 0.72 0.40
N GLU A 114 -17.83 0.48 -0.02
CA GLU A 114 -19.00 1.24 0.43
C GLU A 114 -19.40 0.91 1.89
N GLU A 115 -18.93 -0.22 2.42
CA GLU A 115 -19.15 -0.60 3.81
C GLU A 115 -18.27 0.24 4.74
N PRO A 116 -18.85 0.97 5.72
CA PRO A 116 -18.06 1.86 6.60
C PRO A 116 -16.92 1.14 7.32
N ALA A 117 -17.14 -0.09 7.79
CA ALA A 117 -16.12 -0.87 8.48
C ALA A 117 -14.90 -1.16 7.57
N ILE A 118 -15.13 -1.44 6.29
CA ILE A 118 -14.05 -1.67 5.31
C ILE A 118 -13.35 -0.36 4.97
N ARG A 119 -14.11 0.71 4.74
CA ARG A 119 -13.56 2.03 4.45
C ARG A 119 -12.66 2.51 5.59
N ASP A 120 -13.09 2.34 6.83
CA ASP A 120 -12.31 2.71 8.02
C ASP A 120 -11.04 1.87 8.15
N LEU A 121 -11.11 0.54 7.94
CA LEU A 121 -9.95 -0.35 7.96
C LEU A 121 -8.90 0.10 6.95
N VAL A 122 -9.30 0.35 5.71
CA VAL A 122 -8.41 0.76 4.62
C VAL A 122 -7.85 2.16 4.89
N SER A 123 -8.69 3.12 5.26
CA SER A 123 -8.27 4.50 5.56
C SER A 123 -7.27 4.54 6.72
N ASN A 124 -7.51 3.78 7.79
CA ASN A 124 -6.60 3.70 8.92
C ASN A 124 -5.24 3.10 8.54
N SER A 125 -5.21 2.11 7.66
CA SER A 125 -3.96 1.54 7.15
C SER A 125 -3.16 2.57 6.34
N PHE A 126 -3.82 3.39 5.52
CA PHE A 126 -3.14 4.47 4.78
C PHE A 126 -2.74 5.64 5.68
N ARG A 127 -3.54 6.00 6.70
CA ARG A 127 -3.11 6.96 7.73
C ARG A 127 -1.83 6.49 8.42
N ALA A 128 -1.77 5.21 8.79
CA ALA A 128 -0.57 4.63 9.38
C ALA A 128 0.65 4.71 8.43
N PHE A 129 0.45 4.43 7.13
CA PHE A 129 1.52 4.57 6.14
C PHE A 129 2.04 6.01 6.05
N PHE A 130 1.17 7.00 5.89
CA PHE A 130 1.59 8.39 5.81
C PHE A 130 2.26 8.85 7.09
N ALA A 131 1.65 8.60 8.25
CA ALA A 131 2.18 9.03 9.54
C ALA A 131 3.54 8.41 9.88
N ARG A 132 3.72 7.11 9.61
CA ARG A 132 4.92 6.37 10.03
C ARG A 132 6.05 6.41 9.01
N ASN A 133 5.76 6.70 7.74
CA ASN A 133 6.76 6.72 6.68
C ASN A 133 6.89 8.12 6.06
N VAL A 134 5.84 8.64 5.40
CA VAL A 134 5.93 9.86 4.60
C VAL A 134 6.21 11.10 5.43
N MET A 135 5.58 11.23 6.61
CA MET A 135 5.80 12.38 7.49
C MET A 135 7.19 12.43 8.14
N GLN A 136 8.02 11.39 7.95
CA GLN A 136 9.41 11.42 8.39
C GLN A 136 10.35 12.08 7.35
N TYR A 137 9.84 12.45 6.17
CA TYR A 137 10.55 13.23 5.15
C TYR A 137 10.11 14.69 5.21
N ASP A 138 10.77 15.55 4.43
CA ASP A 138 10.39 16.97 4.26
C ASP A 138 9.21 17.09 3.28
N TYR A 139 8.07 16.50 3.67
CA TYR A 139 6.89 16.32 2.83
C TYR A 139 6.21 17.63 2.43
N TRP A 140 6.41 18.72 3.19
CA TRP A 140 5.93 20.06 2.85
C TRP A 140 6.70 20.69 1.68
N GLU A 141 7.96 20.27 1.46
CA GLU A 141 8.81 20.77 0.35
C GLU A 141 8.64 19.93 -0.90
N HIS A 142 8.35 18.64 -0.76
CA HIS A 142 8.37 17.67 -1.83
C HIS A 142 7.01 17.04 -2.10
N PRO A 143 6.62 16.88 -3.40
CA PRO A 143 5.42 16.14 -3.76
C PRO A 143 5.60 14.64 -3.48
N VAL A 144 4.50 13.97 -3.13
CA VAL A 144 4.44 12.53 -2.87
C VAL A 144 3.88 11.81 -4.07
N TYR A 145 4.65 10.92 -4.65
CA TYR A 145 4.29 10.10 -5.80
C TYR A 145 4.10 8.66 -5.36
N LEU A 146 3.11 7.96 -5.95
CA LEU A 146 2.82 6.58 -5.57
C LEU A 146 2.78 5.67 -6.79
N THR A 147 3.22 4.42 -6.59
CA THR A 147 3.09 3.34 -7.56
C THR A 147 2.71 2.03 -6.89
N GLY A 148 2.19 1.11 -7.68
CA GLY A 148 1.82 -0.24 -7.25
C GLY A 148 0.32 -0.49 -7.32
N SER A 149 -0.06 -1.76 -7.25
CA SER A 149 -1.46 -2.18 -7.42
C SER A 149 -2.37 -1.60 -6.33
N ILE A 150 -1.91 -1.58 -5.08
CA ILE A 150 -2.70 -0.99 -3.98
C ILE A 150 -2.84 0.52 -4.19
N ALA A 151 -1.76 1.23 -4.49
CA ALA A 151 -1.84 2.67 -4.78
C ALA A 151 -2.84 2.97 -5.89
N TRP A 152 -2.83 2.18 -6.95
CA TRP A 152 -3.69 2.39 -8.12
C TRP A 152 -5.16 2.10 -7.85
N TYR A 153 -5.46 0.92 -7.32
CA TYR A 153 -6.86 0.51 -7.13
C TYR A 153 -7.55 1.24 -5.97
N TYR A 154 -6.81 1.72 -4.98
CA TYR A 154 -7.33 2.45 -3.82
C TYR A 154 -7.06 3.96 -3.88
N GLN A 155 -6.74 4.50 -5.06
CA GLN A 155 -6.28 5.88 -5.21
C GLN A 155 -7.24 6.94 -4.65
N ASP A 156 -8.56 6.69 -4.68
CA ASP A 156 -9.54 7.66 -4.18
C ASP A 156 -9.45 7.78 -2.65
N ILE A 157 -9.38 6.66 -1.94
CA ILE A 157 -9.17 6.65 -0.49
C ILE A 157 -7.79 7.23 -0.12
N LEU A 158 -6.74 6.90 -0.90
CA LEU A 158 -5.41 7.48 -0.70
C LEU A 158 -5.42 8.99 -0.84
N LYS A 159 -6.13 9.54 -1.84
CA LYS A 159 -6.27 10.99 -2.03
C LYS A 159 -7.03 11.64 -0.87
N ASP A 160 -8.10 10.99 -0.38
CA ASP A 160 -8.86 11.49 0.76
C ASP A 160 -7.99 11.54 2.02
N VAL A 161 -7.29 10.45 2.33
CA VAL A 161 -6.40 10.40 3.50
C VAL A 161 -5.21 11.36 3.35
N ALA A 162 -4.64 11.50 2.15
CA ALA A 162 -3.53 12.43 1.93
C ALA A 162 -3.92 13.89 2.21
N ARG A 163 -5.18 14.28 1.92
CA ARG A 163 -5.70 15.61 2.26
C ARG A 163 -5.75 15.85 3.78
N GLU A 164 -6.03 14.82 4.58
CA GLU A 164 -6.02 14.94 6.05
C GLU A 164 -4.63 15.31 6.59
N PHE A 165 -3.57 14.90 5.86
CA PHE A 165 -2.16 15.20 6.19
C PHE A 165 -1.60 16.41 5.44
N GLU A 166 -2.43 17.11 4.65
CA GLU A 166 -2.02 18.24 3.81
C GLU A 166 -0.89 17.88 2.83
N LEU A 167 -0.84 16.61 2.40
CA LEU A 167 0.19 16.12 1.48
C LEU A 167 -0.09 16.60 0.05
N ARG A 168 0.96 17.06 -0.62
CA ARG A 168 0.95 17.39 -2.04
C ARG A 168 1.13 16.11 -2.84
N LEU A 169 0.04 15.49 -3.28
CA LEU A 169 0.12 14.31 -4.14
C LEU A 169 0.50 14.69 -5.57
N GLY A 170 1.51 13.99 -6.10
CA GLY A 170 1.81 13.93 -7.53
C GLY A 170 1.01 12.82 -8.22
N THR A 171 1.62 12.17 -9.21
CA THR A 171 0.97 11.09 -9.96
C THR A 171 0.89 9.80 -9.13
N ILE A 172 -0.20 9.06 -9.38
CA ILE A 172 -0.38 7.68 -8.91
C ILE A 172 -0.43 6.79 -10.15
N VAL A 173 0.48 5.81 -10.24
CA VAL A 173 0.56 4.88 -11.38
C VAL A 173 0.52 3.43 -10.93
N GLN A 174 -0.09 2.57 -11.75
CA GLN A 174 -0.17 1.14 -11.42
C GLN A 174 1.20 0.45 -11.49
N SER A 175 2.01 0.84 -12.48
CA SER A 175 3.34 0.26 -12.70
C SER A 175 4.34 1.36 -13.10
N PRO A 176 5.58 1.30 -12.61
CA PRO A 176 6.61 2.28 -12.94
C PRO A 176 7.24 2.07 -14.33
N VAL A 177 6.87 1.02 -15.06
CA VAL A 177 7.54 0.61 -16.32
C VAL A 177 7.56 1.70 -17.38
N GLN A 178 6.43 2.38 -17.61
CA GLN A 178 6.36 3.45 -18.62
C GLN A 178 7.22 4.65 -18.23
N GLY A 179 7.24 5.03 -16.96
CA GLY A 179 8.10 6.10 -16.45
C GLY A 179 9.57 5.78 -16.57
N LEU A 180 9.97 4.52 -16.34
CA LEU A 180 11.34 4.05 -16.53
C LEU A 180 11.78 4.11 -17.99
N ILE A 181 10.92 3.71 -18.91
CA ILE A 181 11.20 3.81 -20.36
C ILE A 181 11.43 5.28 -20.72
N HIS A 182 10.57 6.18 -20.28
CA HIS A 182 10.72 7.61 -20.52
C HIS A 182 12.04 8.15 -19.94
N TYR A 183 12.35 7.84 -18.69
CA TYR A 183 13.60 8.26 -18.02
C TYR A 183 14.87 7.83 -18.78
N HIS A 184 14.88 6.62 -19.36
CA HIS A 184 16.05 6.10 -20.06
C HIS A 184 16.09 6.42 -21.57
N CYS A 185 14.98 6.85 -22.17
CA CYS A 185 14.93 7.20 -23.59
C CYS A 185 15.15 8.70 -23.87
N VAL A 186 15.13 9.55 -22.84
CA VAL A 186 15.35 11.01 -22.94
C VAL A 186 16.80 11.38 -22.63
N LEU A 187 17.62 10.40 -22.28
CA LEU A 187 19.09 10.51 -22.21
C LEU A 187 19.69 10.10 -23.55
#